data_8bcb21bf4db9c2f234d2f1347e8166cd
#
_entry.id   8bcb21bf4db9c2f234d2f1347e8166cd
#
_cell.length_a   1.000
_cell.length_b   1.000
_cell.length_c   1.000
_cell.angle_alpha   90.00
_cell.angle_beta   90.00
_cell.angle_gamma   90.00
#
_symmetry.space_group_name_H-M   'P 1'
#
loop_
_entity.id
_entity.type
_entity.pdbx_description
1 polymer ?
#
loop_
_entity_poly.entity_id
_entity_poly.type
_entity_poly.pdbx_seq_one_letter_code
_entity_poly.pdbx_strand_id
1 'polypeptide(L)'
;MEKSKVAASTKANNLAGYIAGAIRENGVAELKAVGGGALNQAVKAIATAREILAPSGIDLATVLAFLADIKMNGEARTAITLTIYAR
;
A
#
# COMPACT_ATOMS: atom_id res chain seq x y z
N MET A 1 11.15 9.61 0.81
CA MET A 1 10.71 8.31 0.25
C MET A 1 9.60 8.53 -0.75
N GLU A 2 9.69 7.88 -1.87
CA GLU A 2 8.65 7.96 -2.89
C GLU A 2 7.44 7.09 -2.50
N LYS A 3 6.26 7.63 -2.77
CA LYS A 3 5.03 6.86 -2.61
C LYS A 3 4.75 6.08 -3.88
N SER A 4 4.57 4.76 -3.75
CA SER A 4 4.13 3.95 -4.86
C SER A 4 2.66 4.17 -5.13
N LYS A 5 2.34 4.47 -6.38
CA LYS A 5 0.96 4.64 -6.81
C LYS A 5 0.33 3.28 -7.10
N VAL A 6 -0.81 3.02 -6.50
CA VAL A 6 -1.56 1.78 -6.68
C VAL A 6 -2.77 2.06 -7.56
N ALA A 7 -2.97 1.21 -8.56
CA ALA A 7 -4.15 1.26 -9.43
C ALA A 7 -5.05 0.06 -9.15
N ALA A 8 -6.29 0.13 -9.60
CA ALA A 8 -7.21 -1.01 -9.51
C ALA A 8 -6.68 -2.25 -10.24
N SER A 9 -5.88 -2.04 -11.29
CA SER A 9 -5.25 -3.09 -12.09
C SER A 9 -3.91 -3.58 -11.52
N THR A 10 -3.39 -2.96 -10.48
CA THR A 10 -2.14 -3.38 -9.85
C THR A 10 -2.28 -4.79 -9.29
N LYS A 11 -1.32 -5.65 -9.60
CA LYS A 11 -1.33 -7.02 -9.08
C LYS A 11 -0.86 -7.02 -7.62
N ALA A 12 -1.72 -7.50 -6.73
CA ALA A 12 -1.46 -7.48 -5.30
C ALA A 12 -0.18 -8.24 -4.93
N ASN A 13 0.11 -9.38 -5.59
CA ASN A 13 1.32 -10.16 -5.31
C ASN A 13 2.60 -9.40 -5.66
N ASN A 14 2.59 -8.67 -6.78
CA ASN A 14 3.76 -7.87 -7.18
C ASN A 14 3.96 -6.70 -6.21
N LEU A 15 2.88 -6.07 -5.82
CA LEU A 15 2.92 -4.98 -4.85
C LEU A 15 3.38 -5.48 -3.48
N ALA A 16 2.97 -6.68 -3.07
CA ALA A 16 3.43 -7.29 -1.82
C ALA A 16 4.94 -7.48 -1.80
N GLY A 17 5.52 -7.92 -2.92
CA GLY A 17 6.98 -8.05 -3.05
C GLY A 17 7.70 -6.71 -2.90
N TYR A 18 7.15 -5.66 -3.50
CA TYR A 18 7.66 -4.30 -3.35
C TYR A 18 7.62 -3.85 -1.88
N ILE A 19 6.49 -4.05 -1.21
CA ILE A 19 6.33 -3.67 0.19
C ILE A 19 7.36 -4.40 1.07
N ALA A 20 7.46 -5.72 0.90
CA ALA A 20 8.41 -6.51 1.68
C ALA A 20 9.84 -6.04 1.48
N GLY A 21 10.24 -5.74 0.24
CA GLY A 21 11.56 -5.19 -0.07
C GLY A 21 11.81 -3.85 0.60
N ALA A 22 10.83 -2.95 0.53
CA ALA A 22 10.94 -1.62 1.14
C ALA A 22 11.07 -1.71 2.67
N ILE A 23 10.31 -2.61 3.30
CA ILE A 23 10.39 -2.83 4.74
C ILE A 23 11.77 -3.34 5.13
N ARG A 24 12.32 -4.30 4.38
CA ARG A 24 13.66 -4.84 4.66
C ARG A 24 14.75 -3.80 4.52
N GLU A 25 14.62 -2.90 3.54
CA GLU A 25 15.64 -1.87 3.28
C GLU A 25 15.49 -0.65 4.18
N ASN A 26 14.25 -0.19 4.39
CA ASN A 26 14.00 1.11 5.00
C ASN A 26 13.16 1.05 6.28
N GLY A 27 12.54 -0.08 6.58
CA GLY A 27 11.61 -0.22 7.70
C GLY A 27 10.25 0.40 7.45
N VAL A 28 10.03 0.99 6.30
CA VAL A 28 8.77 1.66 5.95
C VAL A 28 8.51 1.57 4.45
N ALA A 29 7.24 1.51 4.09
CA ALA A 29 6.78 1.62 2.71
C ALA A 29 5.58 2.57 2.66
N GLU A 30 5.50 3.38 1.63
CA GLU A 30 4.37 4.28 1.45
C GLU A 30 3.66 4.00 0.14
N LEU A 31 2.33 3.94 0.20
CA LEU A 31 1.46 3.75 -0.96
C LEU A 31 0.47 4.89 -1.07
N LYS A 32 0.05 5.16 -2.29
CA LYS A 32 -1.04 6.07 -2.58
C LYS A 32 -2.08 5.32 -3.41
N ALA A 33 -3.30 5.26 -2.93
CA ALA A 33 -4.40 4.60 -3.63
C ALA A 33 -5.51 5.60 -3.91
N VAL A 34 -5.97 5.64 -5.15
CA VAL A 34 -7.06 6.51 -5.60
C VAL A 34 -8.23 5.62 -6.01
N GLY A 35 -9.32 5.71 -5.26
CA GLY A 35 -10.53 4.93 -5.48
C GLY A 35 -10.52 3.56 -4.81
N GLY A 36 -11.71 2.97 -4.71
CA GLY A 36 -11.92 1.73 -3.95
C GLY A 36 -11.20 0.52 -4.53
N GLY A 37 -11.12 0.41 -5.85
CA GLY A 37 -10.41 -0.71 -6.50
C GLY A 37 -8.92 -0.71 -6.18
N ALA A 38 -8.28 0.46 -6.23
CA ALA A 38 -6.88 0.60 -5.87
C ALA A 38 -6.66 0.30 -4.38
N LEU A 39 -7.54 0.82 -3.52
CA LEU A 39 -7.45 0.57 -2.08
C LEU A 39 -7.56 -0.91 -1.75
N ASN A 40 -8.48 -1.62 -2.41
CA ASN A 40 -8.63 -3.06 -2.22
C ASN A 40 -7.35 -3.82 -2.58
N GLN A 41 -6.70 -3.46 -3.68
CA GLN A 41 -5.43 -4.08 -4.06
C GLN A 41 -4.32 -3.77 -3.06
N ALA A 42 -4.27 -2.54 -2.55
CA ALA A 42 -3.30 -2.15 -1.53
C ALA A 42 -3.48 -2.97 -0.25
N VAL A 43 -4.71 -3.14 0.23
CA VAL A 43 -5.00 -3.91 1.44
C VAL A 43 -4.58 -5.37 1.27
N LYS A 44 -4.91 -5.99 0.15
CA LYS A 44 -4.49 -7.37 -0.15
C LYS A 44 -2.97 -7.51 -0.19
N ALA A 45 -2.30 -6.55 -0.80
CA ALA A 45 -0.84 -6.56 -0.90
C ALA A 45 -0.17 -6.46 0.46
N ILE A 46 -0.70 -5.62 1.35
CA ILE A 46 -0.19 -5.47 2.71
C ILE A 46 -0.35 -6.77 3.49
N ALA A 47 -1.52 -7.40 3.39
CA ALA A 47 -1.77 -8.68 4.05
C ALA A 47 -0.80 -9.76 3.56
N THR A 48 -0.56 -9.83 2.23
CA THR A 48 0.38 -10.78 1.65
C THR A 48 1.83 -10.48 2.07
N ALA A 49 2.22 -9.20 2.09
CA ALA A 49 3.56 -8.80 2.53
C ALA A 49 3.80 -9.21 3.99
N ARG A 50 2.77 -9.09 4.83
CA ARG A 50 2.84 -9.52 6.22
C ARG A 50 3.16 -11.01 6.34
N GLU A 51 2.54 -11.84 5.49
CA GLU A 51 2.83 -13.27 5.44
C GLU A 51 4.26 -13.55 4.95
N ILE A 52 4.73 -12.80 3.96
CA ILE A 52 6.09 -12.95 3.43
C ILE A 52 7.13 -12.66 4.52
N LEU A 53 6.89 -11.67 5.35
CA LEU A 53 7.85 -11.20 6.36
C LEU A 53 7.74 -11.94 7.69
N ALA A 54 6.65 -12.66 7.93
CA ALA A 54 6.44 -13.37 9.19
C ALA A 54 7.55 -14.37 9.54
N PRO A 55 8.09 -15.18 8.61
CA PRO A 55 9.21 -16.08 8.93
C PRO A 55 10.47 -15.36 9.40
N SER A 56 10.64 -14.09 9.06
CA SER A 56 11.76 -13.27 9.52
C SER A 56 11.48 -12.58 10.86
N GLY A 57 10.34 -12.84 11.47
CA GLY A 57 9.96 -12.22 12.74
C GLY A 57 9.50 -10.77 12.59
N ILE A 58 9.19 -10.32 11.40
CA ILE A 58 8.74 -8.96 11.14
C ILE A 58 7.21 -8.92 11.04
N ASP A 59 6.59 -8.07 11.85
CA ASP A 59 5.16 -7.77 11.75
C ASP A 59 4.98 -6.36 11.19
N LEU A 60 3.83 -6.13 10.59
CA LEU A 60 3.51 -4.86 9.93
C LEU A 60 2.30 -4.20 10.56
N ALA A 61 2.34 -2.89 10.62
CA ALA A 61 1.18 -2.05 10.90
C ALA A 61 1.05 -1.02 9.80
N THR A 62 -0.16 -0.51 9.58
CA THR A 62 -0.43 0.47 8.55
C THR A 62 -1.22 1.63 9.13
N VAL A 63 -0.78 2.85 8.83
CA VAL A 63 -1.52 4.07 9.13
C VAL A 63 -2.14 4.55 7.82
N LEU A 64 -3.44 4.79 7.86
CA LEU A 64 -4.19 5.33 6.73
C LEU A 64 -4.39 6.82 6.95
N ALA A 65 -4.21 7.60 5.89
CA ALA A 65 -4.46 9.03 5.94
C ALA A 65 -5.21 9.48 4.70
N PHE A 66 -6.18 10.35 4.90
CA PHE A 66 -6.87 11.00 3.81
C PHE A 66 -5.90 11.97 3.12
N LEU A 67 -5.77 11.86 1.82
CA LEU A 67 -4.90 12.74 1.04
C LEU A 67 -5.69 13.85 0.35
N ALA A 68 -6.67 13.49 -0.46
CA ALA A 68 -7.46 14.45 -1.20
C ALA A 68 -8.64 13.78 -1.89
N ASP A 69 -9.64 14.55 -2.28
CA ASP A 69 -10.61 14.14 -3.28
C ASP A 69 -10.10 14.56 -4.64
N ILE A 70 -10.06 13.62 -5.57
CA ILE A 70 -9.55 13.83 -6.91
C ILE A 70 -10.66 13.57 -7.91
N LYS A 71 -10.83 14.45 -8.90
CA LYS A 71 -11.73 14.19 -10.01
C LYS A 71 -11.01 13.45 -11.11
N MET A 72 -11.54 12.29 -11.48
CA MET A 72 -11.06 11.50 -12.61
C MET A 72 -12.22 11.19 -13.52
N ASN A 73 -12.11 11.59 -14.78
CA ASN A 73 -13.17 11.38 -15.79
C ASN A 73 -14.54 11.90 -15.31
N GLY A 74 -14.56 13.05 -14.63
CA GLY A 74 -15.79 13.65 -14.14
C GLY A 74 -16.32 13.08 -12.82
N GLU A 75 -15.68 12.02 -12.29
CA GLU A 75 -16.08 11.41 -11.02
C GLU A 75 -15.12 11.81 -9.88
N ALA A 76 -15.68 12.10 -8.72
CA ALA A 76 -14.88 12.36 -7.54
C ALA A 76 -14.41 11.03 -6.95
N ARG A 77 -13.12 10.93 -6.67
CA ARG A 77 -12.50 9.76 -6.02
C ARG A 77 -11.66 10.20 -4.85
N THR A 78 -11.69 9.39 -3.80
CA THR A 78 -10.88 9.66 -2.62
C THR A 78 -9.50 9.06 -2.78
N ALA A 79 -8.48 9.86 -2.53
CA ALA A 79 -7.11 9.40 -2.47
C ALA A 79 -6.71 9.18 -1.01
N ILE A 80 -6.14 8.00 -0.74
CA ILE A 80 -5.69 7.59 0.59
C ILE A 80 -4.20 7.28 0.51
N THR A 81 -3.43 7.74 1.48
CA THR A 81 -2.07 7.27 1.67
C THR A 81 -2.04 6.18 2.72
N LEU A 82 -1.21 5.18 2.49
CA LEU A 82 -1.02 4.07 3.41
C LEU A 82 0.47 4.04 3.76
N THR A 83 0.78 4.26 5.03
CA THR A 83 2.15 4.16 5.53
C THR A 83 2.28 2.85 6.28
N ILE A 84 3.10 1.95 5.77
CA ILE A 84 3.30 0.61 6.29
C ILE A 84 4.66 0.57 6.97
N TYR A 85 4.71 0.09 8.20
CA TYR A 85 5.96 0.05 8.96
C TYR A 85 6.07 -1.22 9.79
N ALA A 86 7.31 -1.60 10.05
CA ALA A 86 7.60 -2.73 10.94
C ALA A 86 7.30 -2.36 12.39
N ARG A 87 6.69 -3.28 13.11
CA ARG A 87 6.40 -3.08 14.53
C ARG A 87 6.87 -4.25 15.39
#